data_b94482d06d458bc4f9753b9cbfb0250f
#
_entry.id   b94482d06d458bc4f9753b9cbfb0250f
#
_cell.length_a   1.000
_cell.length_b   1.000
_cell.length_c   1.000
_cell.angle_alpha   90.00
_cell.angle_beta   90.00
_cell.angle_gamma   90.00
#
_symmetry.space_group_name_H-M   'P 1'
#
loop_
_entity.id
_entity.type
_entity.pdbx_description
1 polymer ?
#
loop_
_entity_poly.entity_id
_entity_poly.type
_entity_poly.pdbx_seq_one_letter_code
_entity_poly.pdbx_strand_id
1 'polypeptide(L)'
;MTNPDNRILSNYATFSQKTKGRMIFENHIDERTCFQRDRDRILHSAAFRRLKHKTQVFLNEQGDYYRTRLTHTIEVSQISRSISFVLNLNEDLTEAIALSHDLGHPPFGHAGEEILNEKMLSYGGFDHNEQALRILCELEKRYPNFIGLNLCWETLDGIIKHNGIIDKPRQFLKILDSKFQFDLNSNTSLEGQVAAIADDIAYLTHDFDDGLNSGILNINQIKNLPIIDMIIKEISNKFRNITDQFLAHEMVRRLISVLVQDTINNSKLNIKNYNIQSVENVRNCPKTIVCFSNKTLSNVSVIRDFLLNKLWHHPKVDKSKSLGKKVISDLFDFFIKDPNILINEEKLYNNKKKMAGKSSKSLERFVADKIASLTDRNALEMHKKYFKSNYIL
;
A
#
# COMPACT_ATOMS: atom_id res chain seq x y z
N MET A 1 20.41 26.95 -6.98
CA MET A 1 19.48 27.28 -5.87
C MET A 1 19.78 26.34 -4.73
N THR A 2 20.34 26.83 -3.65
CA THR A 2 20.61 26.05 -2.44
C THR A 2 19.29 25.64 -1.83
N ASN A 3 19.11 24.34 -1.60
CA ASN A 3 17.94 23.79 -0.93
C ASN A 3 17.73 24.54 0.40
N PRO A 4 16.57 25.16 0.68
CA PRO A 4 16.36 25.99 1.85
C PRO A 4 16.57 25.27 3.18
N ASP A 5 16.47 23.94 3.21
CA ASP A 5 16.82 23.09 4.33
C ASP A 5 18.08 22.30 3.97
N ASN A 6 19.26 22.85 4.21
CA ASN A 6 20.56 22.23 3.98
C ASN A 6 20.74 20.95 4.86
N ARG A 7 19.77 20.02 4.72
CA ARG A 7 19.63 18.85 5.57
C ARG A 7 20.58 17.75 5.10
N ILE A 8 21.51 17.41 5.95
CA ILE A 8 22.47 16.34 5.71
C ILE A 8 21.76 15.01 6.03
N LEU A 9 21.62 14.13 5.04
CA LEU A 9 21.14 12.77 5.25
C LEU A 9 22.13 12.00 6.13
N SER A 10 21.60 11.07 6.93
CA SER A 10 22.42 10.15 7.72
C SER A 10 23.21 9.21 6.80
N ASN A 11 24.37 8.73 7.25
CA ASN A 11 25.22 7.81 6.47
C ASN A 11 24.52 6.49 6.10
N TYR A 12 23.51 6.08 6.87
CA TYR A 12 22.70 4.90 6.64
C TYR A 12 21.44 5.17 5.77
N ALA A 13 21.23 6.41 5.33
CA ALA A 13 20.18 6.75 4.39
C ALA A 13 20.57 6.38 2.95
N THR A 14 19.58 6.20 2.11
CA THR A 14 19.77 5.92 0.68
C THR A 14 19.98 7.21 -0.11
N PHE A 15 21.17 7.38 -0.66
CA PHE A 15 21.55 8.57 -1.45
C PHE A 15 21.16 8.39 -2.92
N SER A 16 20.47 9.36 -3.50
CA SER A 16 20.10 9.34 -4.93
C SER A 16 21.31 9.29 -5.87
N GLN A 17 22.44 9.86 -5.48
CA GLN A 17 23.70 9.83 -6.25
C GLN A 17 24.38 8.46 -6.25
N LYS A 18 23.97 7.56 -5.34
CA LYS A 18 24.52 6.20 -5.21
C LYS A 18 23.50 5.14 -5.63
N THR A 19 22.47 5.52 -6.39
CA THR A 19 21.46 4.58 -6.87
C THR A 19 22.08 3.48 -7.72
N LYS A 20 21.58 2.25 -7.60
CA LYS A 20 21.89 1.13 -8.51
C LYS A 20 21.24 1.30 -9.90
N GLY A 21 20.43 2.37 -10.08
CA GLY A 21 19.89 2.77 -11.34
C GLY A 21 18.54 2.11 -11.70
N ARG A 22 18.25 2.16 -13.00
CA ARG A 22 16.99 1.68 -13.61
C ARG A 22 17.27 0.50 -14.54
N MET A 23 16.25 -0.33 -14.78
CA MET A 23 16.38 -1.43 -15.74
C MET A 23 16.81 -0.96 -17.14
N ILE A 24 16.20 0.14 -17.59
CA ILE A 24 16.48 0.77 -18.88
C ILE A 24 17.13 2.11 -18.59
N PHE A 25 18.35 2.29 -19.12
CA PHE A 25 19.05 3.55 -18.96
C PHE A 25 18.28 4.69 -19.61
N GLU A 26 18.18 5.81 -18.91
CA GLU A 26 17.58 7.05 -19.41
C GLU A 26 18.53 8.21 -19.12
N ASN A 27 18.82 8.99 -20.15
CA ASN A 27 19.53 10.26 -19.96
C ASN A 27 18.54 11.34 -19.54
N HIS A 28 18.73 11.91 -18.36
CA HIS A 28 17.88 12.97 -17.82
C HIS A 28 18.64 14.32 -17.83
N ILE A 29 17.95 15.34 -18.27
CA ILE A 29 18.52 16.70 -18.43
C ILE A 29 18.05 17.62 -17.29
N ASP A 30 17.03 17.23 -16.54
CA ASP A 30 16.46 18.05 -15.47
C ASP A 30 17.13 17.82 -14.10
N GLU A 31 16.95 18.75 -13.16
CA GLU A 31 17.60 18.78 -11.84
C GLU A 31 16.97 17.84 -10.80
N ARG A 32 15.89 17.13 -11.14
CA ARG A 32 15.22 16.20 -10.19
C ARG A 32 16.11 15.01 -9.87
N THR A 33 16.10 14.59 -8.61
CA THR A 33 16.74 13.32 -8.23
C THR A 33 16.03 12.13 -8.88
N CYS A 34 16.69 10.97 -8.91
CA CYS A 34 16.08 9.74 -9.45
C CYS A 34 14.83 9.32 -8.66
N PHE A 35 14.79 9.54 -7.35
CA PHE A 35 13.66 9.20 -6.49
C PHE A 35 12.50 10.19 -6.62
N GLN A 36 12.77 11.46 -6.85
CA GLN A 36 11.72 12.44 -7.22
C GLN A 36 11.04 12.04 -8.51
N ARG A 37 11.79 11.58 -9.51
CA ARG A 37 11.20 11.07 -10.75
C ARG A 37 10.36 9.82 -10.51
N ASP A 38 10.79 8.92 -9.63
CA ASP A 38 10.01 7.73 -9.30
C ASP A 38 8.69 8.09 -8.67
N ARG A 39 8.69 8.97 -7.66
CA ARG A 39 7.49 9.51 -7.05
C ARG A 39 6.54 10.12 -8.09
N ASP A 40 7.07 10.99 -8.95
CA ASP A 40 6.27 11.65 -9.98
C ASP A 40 5.69 10.63 -10.97
N ARG A 41 6.45 9.60 -11.38
CA ARG A 41 5.97 8.52 -12.26
C ARG A 41 4.82 7.74 -11.63
N ILE A 42 4.91 7.44 -10.34
CA ILE A 42 3.88 6.75 -9.58
C ILE A 42 2.62 7.62 -9.49
N LEU A 43 2.74 8.87 -9.05
CA LEU A 43 1.61 9.82 -8.94
C LEU A 43 0.86 10.00 -10.26
N HIS A 44 1.60 10.04 -11.38
CA HIS A 44 1.02 10.20 -12.70
C HIS A 44 0.55 8.89 -13.35
N SER A 45 0.70 7.73 -12.71
CA SER A 45 0.25 6.44 -13.24
C SER A 45 -1.28 6.33 -13.30
N ALA A 46 -1.79 5.45 -14.17
CA ALA A 46 -3.21 5.18 -14.20
C ALA A 46 -3.65 4.35 -12.98
N ALA A 47 -2.77 3.49 -12.48
CA ALA A 47 -3.03 2.70 -11.28
C ALA A 47 -3.25 3.58 -10.06
N PHE A 48 -2.42 4.61 -9.84
CA PHE A 48 -2.56 5.54 -8.72
C PHE A 48 -3.91 6.28 -8.76
N ARG A 49 -4.33 6.78 -9.93
CA ARG A 49 -5.63 7.43 -10.08
C ARG A 49 -6.82 6.52 -9.77
N ARG A 50 -6.69 5.21 -10.03
CA ARG A 50 -7.76 4.23 -9.74
C ARG A 50 -7.96 3.97 -8.25
N LEU A 51 -6.95 4.22 -7.38
CA LEU A 51 -7.07 4.09 -5.93
C LEU A 51 -8.21 4.93 -5.35
N LYS A 52 -8.58 6.05 -6.01
CA LYS A 52 -9.73 6.88 -5.63
C LYS A 52 -11.05 6.10 -5.54
N HIS A 53 -11.20 5.04 -6.33
CA HIS A 53 -12.42 4.27 -6.45
C HIS A 53 -12.20 2.79 -6.05
N LYS A 54 -11.27 2.53 -5.14
CA LYS A 54 -11.03 1.22 -4.52
C LYS A 54 -11.28 1.31 -3.02
N THR A 55 -12.04 0.35 -2.51
CA THR A 55 -12.38 0.22 -1.10
C THR A 55 -11.14 -0.01 -0.23
N GLN A 56 -11.09 0.67 0.92
CA GLN A 56 -10.17 0.34 2.02
C GLN A 56 -10.82 -0.68 2.97
N VAL A 57 -11.86 -0.30 3.71
CA VAL A 57 -12.64 -1.19 4.58
C VAL A 57 -14.11 -1.17 4.20
N PHE A 58 -14.68 0.03 4.01
CA PHE A 58 -16.07 0.24 3.65
C PHE A 58 -16.20 0.54 2.15
N LEU A 59 -17.22 0.02 1.49
CA LEU A 59 -17.50 0.36 0.10
C LEU A 59 -17.72 1.87 -0.04
N ASN A 60 -17.04 2.49 -1.02
CA ASN A 60 -17.11 3.94 -1.25
C ASN A 60 -18.52 4.46 -1.52
N GLU A 61 -19.43 3.60 -1.95
CA GLU A 61 -20.84 3.95 -2.25
C GLU A 61 -21.71 4.02 -0.99
N GLN A 62 -21.18 3.64 0.18
CA GLN A 62 -21.91 3.70 1.46
C GLN A 62 -21.80 5.05 2.17
N GLY A 63 -21.01 6.00 1.64
CA GLY A 63 -20.88 7.37 2.17
C GLY A 63 -19.59 8.06 1.75
N ASP A 64 -19.66 9.38 1.56
CA ASP A 64 -18.55 10.21 1.09
C ASP A 64 -17.42 10.39 2.12
N TYR A 65 -17.64 9.97 3.36
CA TYR A 65 -16.69 10.16 4.47
C TYR A 65 -15.75 8.99 4.70
N TYR A 66 -16.01 7.82 4.06
CA TYR A 66 -15.14 6.66 4.24
C TYR A 66 -13.86 6.80 3.41
N ARG A 67 -12.77 6.29 3.97
CA ARG A 67 -11.47 6.31 3.29
C ARG A 67 -11.47 5.43 2.06
N THR A 68 -10.95 5.98 0.98
CA THR A 68 -10.56 5.23 -0.20
C THR A 68 -9.09 4.81 -0.07
N ARG A 69 -8.62 3.86 -0.88
CA ARG A 69 -7.19 3.52 -0.93
C ARG A 69 -6.31 4.71 -1.29
N LEU A 70 -6.83 5.67 -2.06
CA LEU A 70 -6.07 6.89 -2.38
C LEU A 70 -5.83 7.74 -1.14
N THR A 71 -6.87 8.00 -0.34
CA THR A 71 -6.72 8.82 0.87
C THR A 71 -5.84 8.12 1.91
N HIS A 72 -6.01 6.80 2.09
CA HIS A 72 -5.11 5.98 2.90
C HIS A 72 -3.66 6.10 2.44
N THR A 73 -3.37 5.88 1.17
CA THR A 73 -2.00 5.94 0.62
C THR A 73 -1.36 7.32 0.80
N ILE A 74 -2.13 8.41 0.69
CA ILE A 74 -1.63 9.77 0.95
C ILE A 74 -1.29 9.95 2.44
N GLU A 75 -2.12 9.46 3.35
CA GLU A 75 -1.88 9.52 4.79
C GLU A 75 -0.68 8.65 5.19
N VAL A 76 -0.51 7.44 4.62
CA VAL A 76 0.70 6.61 4.77
C VAL A 76 1.94 7.38 4.33
N SER A 77 1.88 8.02 3.18
CA SER A 77 2.99 8.85 2.66
C SER A 77 3.34 10.00 3.61
N GLN A 78 2.35 10.67 4.18
CA GLN A 78 2.56 11.76 5.13
C GLN A 78 3.24 11.26 6.41
N ILE A 79 2.78 10.13 7.00
CA ILE A 79 3.38 9.50 8.18
C ILE A 79 4.81 9.07 7.88
N SER A 80 5.03 8.41 6.74
CA SER A 80 6.35 7.94 6.28
C SER A 80 7.35 9.08 6.19
N ARG A 81 6.96 10.19 5.57
CA ARG A 81 7.82 11.38 5.45
C ARG A 81 8.14 11.99 6.80
N SER A 82 7.17 12.04 7.71
CA SER A 82 7.39 12.56 9.07
C SER A 82 8.42 11.74 9.85
N ILE A 83 8.38 10.41 9.75
CA ILE A 83 9.38 9.53 10.38
C ILE A 83 10.73 9.68 9.69
N SER A 84 10.79 9.67 8.35
CA SER A 84 12.01 9.83 7.56
C SER A 84 12.69 11.17 7.83
N PHE A 85 11.88 12.23 7.99
CA PHE A 85 12.38 13.54 8.38
C PHE A 85 13.17 13.50 9.69
N VAL A 86 12.63 12.90 10.74
CA VAL A 86 13.27 12.85 12.07
C VAL A 86 14.48 11.90 12.10
N LEU A 87 14.51 10.87 11.24
CA LEU A 87 15.61 9.92 11.12
C LEU A 87 16.68 10.34 10.11
N ASN A 88 16.57 11.52 9.50
CA ASN A 88 17.43 12.03 8.42
C ASN A 88 17.60 11.05 7.24
N LEU A 89 16.49 10.44 6.81
CA LEU A 89 16.41 9.55 5.66
C LEU A 89 16.00 10.30 4.38
N ASN A 90 16.03 9.60 3.24
CA ASN A 90 15.63 10.14 1.96
C ASN A 90 14.09 10.15 1.84
N GLU A 91 13.48 11.32 2.03
CA GLU A 91 12.03 11.48 2.00
C GLU A 91 11.42 11.17 0.63
N ASP A 92 12.09 11.53 -0.47
CA ASP A 92 11.58 11.27 -1.82
C ASP A 92 11.48 9.77 -2.11
N LEU A 93 12.48 8.97 -1.68
CA LEU A 93 12.46 7.52 -1.79
C LEU A 93 11.35 6.90 -0.91
N THR A 94 11.28 7.35 0.34
CA THR A 94 10.24 6.87 1.27
C THR A 94 8.84 7.17 0.73
N GLU A 95 8.62 8.37 0.22
CA GLU A 95 7.36 8.79 -0.38
C GLU A 95 7.02 7.95 -1.62
N ALA A 96 7.99 7.71 -2.52
CA ALA A 96 7.78 6.88 -3.70
C ALA A 96 7.35 5.43 -3.33
N ILE A 97 7.99 4.83 -2.33
CA ILE A 97 7.63 3.49 -1.83
C ILE A 97 6.22 3.52 -1.21
N ALA A 98 5.94 4.47 -0.32
CA ALA A 98 4.66 4.60 0.34
C ALA A 98 3.50 4.82 -0.64
N LEU A 99 3.67 5.66 -1.67
CA LEU A 99 2.65 5.91 -2.69
C LEU A 99 2.35 4.71 -3.58
N SER A 100 3.21 3.71 -3.61
CA SER A 100 3.09 2.56 -4.51
C SER A 100 2.64 1.26 -3.85
N HIS A 101 2.65 1.16 -2.50
CA HIS A 101 2.38 -0.09 -1.80
C HIS A 101 1.01 -0.71 -2.16
N ASP A 102 -0.02 0.10 -2.31
CA ASP A 102 -1.42 -0.32 -2.50
C ASP A 102 -1.86 -0.45 -3.98
N LEU A 103 -0.98 -0.16 -4.96
CA LEU A 103 -1.34 -0.11 -6.39
C LEU A 103 -1.88 -1.43 -6.93
N GLY A 104 -1.46 -2.55 -6.35
CA GLY A 104 -1.79 -3.89 -6.81
C GLY A 104 -3.12 -4.44 -6.29
N HIS A 105 -3.77 -3.81 -5.34
CA HIS A 105 -5.05 -4.31 -4.83
C HIS A 105 -6.11 -4.38 -5.93
N PRO A 106 -6.85 -5.50 -6.01
CA PRO A 106 -8.00 -5.61 -6.90
C PRO A 106 -9.21 -4.84 -6.35
N PRO A 107 -10.33 -4.76 -7.10
CA PRO A 107 -11.59 -4.28 -6.56
C PRO A 107 -11.98 -5.03 -5.28
N PHE A 108 -12.63 -4.34 -4.34
CA PHE A 108 -13.06 -4.85 -3.03
C PHE A 108 -11.92 -5.31 -2.11
N GLY A 109 -10.71 -4.80 -2.35
CA GLY A 109 -9.54 -5.02 -1.49
C GLY A 109 -9.21 -6.49 -1.26
N HIS A 110 -8.99 -6.89 0.01
CA HIS A 110 -8.63 -8.26 0.36
C HIS A 110 -9.69 -9.32 0.00
N ALA A 111 -10.99 -8.95 -0.03
CA ALA A 111 -12.03 -9.88 -0.45
C ALA A 111 -11.90 -10.26 -1.95
N GLY A 112 -11.59 -9.28 -2.79
CA GLY A 112 -11.29 -9.51 -4.21
C GLY A 112 -9.98 -10.26 -4.42
N GLU A 113 -8.97 -9.98 -3.62
CA GLU A 113 -7.68 -10.66 -3.64
C GLU A 113 -7.80 -12.15 -3.31
N GLU A 114 -8.53 -12.49 -2.25
CA GLU A 114 -8.77 -13.87 -1.82
C GLU A 114 -9.36 -14.70 -2.98
N ILE A 115 -10.40 -14.19 -3.64
CA ILE A 115 -11.03 -14.89 -4.76
C ILE A 115 -10.12 -14.96 -5.98
N LEU A 116 -9.41 -13.88 -6.32
CA LEU A 116 -8.44 -13.94 -7.42
C LEU A 116 -7.32 -14.94 -7.12
N ASN A 117 -6.85 -15.01 -5.87
CA ASN A 117 -5.85 -16.00 -5.49
C ASN A 117 -6.39 -17.42 -5.61
N GLU A 118 -7.62 -17.71 -5.17
CA GLU A 118 -8.27 -19.02 -5.32
C GLU A 118 -8.37 -19.41 -6.81
N LYS A 119 -8.88 -18.52 -7.66
CA LYS A 119 -9.01 -18.75 -9.11
C LYS A 119 -7.66 -18.96 -9.81
N MET A 120 -6.61 -18.37 -9.26
CA MET A 120 -5.27 -18.39 -9.81
C MET A 120 -4.35 -19.46 -9.22
N LEU A 121 -4.77 -20.29 -8.27
CA LEU A 121 -3.92 -21.27 -7.57
C LEU A 121 -3.10 -22.14 -8.54
N SER A 122 -3.71 -22.68 -9.58
CA SER A 122 -3.03 -23.50 -10.60
C SER A 122 -2.14 -22.71 -11.55
N TYR A 123 -2.18 -21.37 -11.48
CA TYR A 123 -1.47 -20.45 -12.39
C TYR A 123 -0.49 -19.52 -11.66
N GLY A 124 -0.05 -19.93 -10.45
CA GLY A 124 0.91 -19.19 -9.63
C GLY A 124 0.29 -18.28 -8.57
N GLY A 125 -1.03 -18.33 -8.39
CA GLY A 125 -1.76 -17.54 -7.42
C GLY A 125 -1.88 -16.05 -7.78
N PHE A 126 -2.48 -15.29 -6.87
CA PHE A 126 -2.58 -13.83 -6.94
C PHE A 126 -2.18 -13.23 -5.59
N ASP A 127 -1.48 -12.12 -5.62
CA ASP A 127 -1.01 -11.38 -4.45
C ASP A 127 -0.89 -9.90 -4.84
N HIS A 128 -1.41 -8.99 -4.02
CA HIS A 128 -1.45 -7.57 -4.38
C HIS A 128 -0.06 -6.94 -4.44
N ASN A 129 0.93 -7.39 -3.64
CA ASN A 129 2.30 -6.87 -3.70
C ASN A 129 2.97 -7.27 -5.02
N GLU A 130 2.84 -8.56 -5.43
CA GLU A 130 3.31 -8.99 -6.74
C GLU A 130 2.58 -8.25 -7.87
N GLN A 131 1.27 -8.02 -7.72
CA GLN A 131 0.49 -7.27 -8.71
C GLN A 131 0.92 -5.80 -8.80
N ALA A 132 1.31 -5.15 -7.68
CA ALA A 132 1.89 -3.82 -7.70
C ALA A 132 3.18 -3.78 -8.52
N LEU A 133 4.08 -4.76 -8.34
CA LEU A 133 5.29 -4.90 -9.14
C LEU A 133 4.99 -5.12 -10.63
N ARG A 134 3.99 -5.96 -10.95
CA ARG A 134 3.55 -6.17 -12.34
C ARG A 134 3.04 -4.87 -12.96
N ILE A 135 2.26 -4.09 -12.22
CA ILE A 135 1.79 -2.77 -12.66
C ILE A 135 2.99 -1.86 -12.96
N LEU A 136 3.91 -1.74 -12.02
CA LEU A 136 5.05 -0.83 -12.09
C LEU A 136 6.07 -1.23 -13.16
N CYS A 137 6.26 -2.53 -13.40
CA CYS A 137 7.29 -3.05 -14.29
C CYS A 137 6.76 -3.44 -15.68
N GLU A 138 5.47 -3.84 -15.84
CA GLU A 138 4.96 -4.42 -17.08
C GLU A 138 3.61 -3.84 -17.57
N LEU A 139 2.68 -3.46 -16.69
CA LEU A 139 1.30 -3.20 -17.10
C LEU A 139 1.02 -1.72 -17.38
N GLU A 140 1.72 -0.77 -16.75
CA GLU A 140 1.60 0.64 -17.07
C GLU A 140 2.22 0.94 -18.43
N LYS A 141 1.43 1.56 -19.34
CA LYS A 141 1.84 1.89 -20.71
C LYS A 141 1.86 3.41 -20.88
N ARG A 142 2.80 4.06 -20.21
CA ARG A 142 2.84 5.53 -20.18
C ARG A 142 3.96 6.12 -21.06
N TYR A 143 5.03 5.40 -21.21
CA TYR A 143 6.23 5.86 -21.91
C TYR A 143 6.42 5.14 -23.24
N PRO A 144 6.85 5.84 -24.32
CA PRO A 144 7.00 5.21 -25.63
C PRO A 144 8.22 4.27 -25.72
N ASN A 145 9.24 4.50 -24.89
CA ASN A 145 10.54 3.83 -25.01
C ASN A 145 10.66 2.57 -24.16
N PHE A 146 9.74 2.36 -23.19
CA PHE A 146 9.77 1.20 -22.30
C PHE A 146 8.38 0.85 -21.78
N ILE A 147 8.26 -0.38 -21.30
CA ILE A 147 7.07 -0.90 -20.62
C ILE A 147 7.22 -0.62 -19.10
N GLY A 148 6.11 -0.41 -18.41
CA GLY A 148 6.11 -0.06 -16.99
C GLY A 148 6.51 1.39 -16.74
N LEU A 149 6.95 1.67 -15.52
CA LEU A 149 7.38 3.00 -15.07
C LEU A 149 8.89 3.15 -15.03
N ASN A 150 9.67 2.08 -15.25
CA ASN A 150 11.13 2.07 -15.18
C ASN A 150 11.68 2.75 -13.92
N LEU A 151 11.23 2.27 -12.75
CA LEU A 151 11.62 2.82 -11.44
C LEU A 151 13.05 2.39 -11.06
N CYS A 152 13.65 3.12 -10.14
CA CYS A 152 14.95 2.80 -9.57
C CYS A 152 14.92 1.48 -8.78
N TRP A 153 16.07 0.84 -8.70
CA TRP A 153 16.27 -0.41 -7.97
C TRP A 153 15.79 -0.28 -6.52
N GLU A 154 16.14 0.80 -5.84
CA GLU A 154 15.85 1.05 -4.42
C GLU A 154 14.34 1.22 -4.17
N THR A 155 13.65 1.88 -5.08
CA THR A 155 12.19 2.02 -5.02
C THR A 155 11.51 0.65 -5.15
N LEU A 156 11.94 -0.16 -6.13
CA LEU A 156 11.41 -1.51 -6.33
C LEU A 156 11.78 -2.43 -5.16
N ASP A 157 13.00 -2.38 -4.62
CA ASP A 157 13.42 -3.16 -3.45
C ASP A 157 12.54 -2.86 -2.23
N GLY A 158 12.22 -1.58 -1.99
CA GLY A 158 11.32 -1.19 -0.90
C GLY A 158 9.91 -1.74 -1.06
N ILE A 159 9.38 -1.76 -2.29
CA ILE A 159 8.06 -2.31 -2.59
C ILE A 159 8.06 -3.84 -2.48
N ILE A 160 9.07 -4.51 -3.04
CA ILE A 160 9.22 -5.97 -2.97
C ILE A 160 9.22 -6.46 -1.53
N LYS A 161 9.95 -5.76 -0.66
CA LYS A 161 10.17 -6.13 0.73
C LYS A 161 9.30 -5.37 1.72
N HIS A 162 8.15 -4.89 1.26
CA HIS A 162 7.21 -4.18 2.14
C HIS A 162 6.80 -5.03 3.36
N ASN A 163 6.64 -6.32 3.17
CA ASN A 163 6.35 -7.29 4.23
C ASN A 163 7.59 -8.03 4.78
N GLY A 164 8.79 -7.50 4.56
CA GLY A 164 10.05 -8.08 5.02
C GLY A 164 10.80 -8.89 3.96
N ILE A 165 11.72 -9.72 4.42
CA ILE A 165 12.52 -10.62 3.57
C ILE A 165 11.66 -11.67 2.88
N ILE A 166 12.08 -12.17 1.70
CA ILE A 166 11.30 -13.09 0.88
C ILE A 166 12.03 -14.42 0.71
N ASP A 167 11.64 -15.41 1.48
CA ASP A 167 12.22 -16.75 1.43
C ASP A 167 11.71 -17.59 0.23
N LYS A 168 10.47 -17.35 -0.20
CA LYS A 168 9.81 -18.13 -1.25
C LYS A 168 9.22 -17.20 -2.34
N PRO A 169 10.07 -16.64 -3.21
CA PRO A 169 9.60 -15.75 -4.24
C PRO A 169 8.71 -16.45 -5.26
N ARG A 170 7.63 -15.80 -5.67
CA ARG A 170 6.75 -16.23 -6.75
C ARG A 170 7.44 -16.09 -8.11
N GLN A 171 6.90 -16.72 -9.14
CA GLN A 171 7.54 -16.82 -10.46
C GLN A 171 7.87 -15.45 -11.08
N PHE A 172 6.96 -14.47 -10.97
CA PHE A 172 7.22 -13.15 -11.53
C PHE A 172 8.41 -12.46 -10.85
N LEU A 173 8.44 -12.53 -9.51
CA LEU A 173 9.55 -11.96 -8.74
C LEU A 173 10.87 -12.65 -9.04
N LYS A 174 10.89 -13.99 -9.24
CA LYS A 174 12.10 -14.71 -9.68
C LYS A 174 12.64 -14.18 -11.01
N ILE A 175 11.73 -13.92 -11.97
CA ILE A 175 12.12 -13.37 -13.28
C ILE A 175 12.64 -11.93 -13.11
N LEU A 176 12.02 -11.13 -12.26
CA LEU A 176 12.45 -9.76 -12.01
C LEU A 176 13.81 -9.72 -11.30
N ASP A 177 13.98 -10.57 -10.29
CA ASP A 177 15.21 -10.70 -9.51
C ASP A 177 16.39 -11.19 -10.34
N SER A 178 16.16 -12.11 -11.28
CA SER A 178 17.22 -12.57 -12.22
C SER A 178 17.80 -11.43 -13.08
N LYS A 179 17.07 -10.33 -13.23
CA LYS A 179 17.49 -9.14 -14.00
C LYS A 179 18.11 -8.06 -13.12
N PHE A 180 17.56 -7.86 -11.93
CA PHE A 180 17.90 -6.73 -11.05
C PHE A 180 18.67 -7.11 -9.78
N GLN A 181 18.71 -8.39 -9.40
CA GLN A 181 19.44 -8.89 -8.23
C GLN A 181 19.10 -8.14 -6.94
N PHE A 182 17.85 -8.31 -6.46
CA PHE A 182 17.34 -7.60 -5.27
C PHE A 182 17.90 -8.11 -3.94
N ASP A 183 18.59 -9.27 -3.94
CA ASP A 183 19.03 -9.94 -2.71
C ASP A 183 17.83 -10.13 -1.74
N LEU A 184 16.91 -11.01 -2.13
CA LEU A 184 15.60 -11.18 -1.49
C LEU A 184 15.68 -11.61 -0.01
N ASN A 185 16.80 -12.18 0.41
CA ASN A 185 17.05 -12.63 1.79
C ASN A 185 17.59 -11.53 2.71
N SER A 186 17.87 -10.33 2.19
CA SER A 186 18.31 -9.17 2.98
C SER A 186 17.12 -8.25 3.31
N ASN A 187 17.27 -7.43 4.35
CA ASN A 187 16.30 -6.37 4.62
C ASN A 187 16.30 -5.32 3.50
N THR A 188 15.20 -4.57 3.38
CA THR A 188 15.19 -3.35 2.58
C THR A 188 15.89 -2.20 3.33
N SER A 189 16.09 -1.05 2.65
CA SER A 189 16.60 0.17 3.27
C SER A 189 15.71 0.66 4.42
N LEU A 190 16.22 1.59 5.24
CA LEU A 190 15.39 2.22 6.28
C LEU A 190 14.17 2.94 5.70
N GLU A 191 14.31 3.55 4.53
CA GLU A 191 13.19 4.18 3.80
C GLU A 191 12.08 3.18 3.50
N GLY A 192 12.42 1.97 3.04
CA GLY A 192 11.44 0.90 2.81
C GLY A 192 10.79 0.41 4.10
N GLN A 193 11.58 0.24 5.18
CA GLN A 193 11.06 -0.14 6.50
C GLN A 193 10.15 0.95 7.08
N VAL A 194 10.46 2.24 6.87
CA VAL A 194 9.60 3.36 7.28
C VAL A 194 8.26 3.33 6.53
N ALA A 195 8.28 3.08 5.22
CA ALA A 195 7.04 2.98 4.45
C ALA A 195 6.14 1.84 4.97
N ALA A 196 6.72 0.69 5.31
CA ALA A 196 5.99 -0.46 5.84
C ALA A 196 5.35 -0.18 7.22
N ILE A 197 6.11 0.36 8.18
CA ILE A 197 5.56 0.66 9.51
C ILE A 197 4.55 1.81 9.47
N ALA A 198 4.70 2.75 8.55
CA ALA A 198 3.74 3.84 8.37
C ALA A 198 2.40 3.35 7.85
N ASP A 199 2.39 2.33 6.99
CA ASP A 199 1.16 1.64 6.58
C ASP A 199 0.49 0.96 7.77
N ASP A 200 1.23 0.23 8.60
CA ASP A 200 0.74 -0.36 9.84
C ASP A 200 0.10 0.67 10.80
N ILE A 201 0.73 1.83 10.97
CA ILE A 201 0.21 2.93 11.81
C ILE A 201 -1.07 3.51 11.20
N ALA A 202 -1.04 3.80 9.90
CA ALA A 202 -2.17 4.35 9.18
C ALA A 202 -3.36 3.39 9.21
N TYR A 203 -3.17 2.13 8.85
CA TYR A 203 -4.21 1.11 8.84
C TYR A 203 -4.91 1.00 10.19
N LEU A 204 -4.13 0.87 11.28
CA LEU A 204 -4.68 0.76 12.63
C LEU A 204 -5.53 1.97 13.02
N THR A 205 -5.05 3.18 12.76
CA THR A 205 -5.69 4.42 13.19
C THR A 205 -6.87 4.82 12.31
N HIS A 206 -6.78 4.53 11.02
CA HIS A 206 -7.85 4.78 10.06
C HIS A 206 -9.07 3.88 10.31
N ASP A 207 -8.83 2.62 10.66
CA ASP A 207 -9.90 1.67 10.94
C ASP A 207 -10.67 2.06 12.20
N PHE A 208 -10.00 2.65 13.21
CA PHE A 208 -10.70 3.25 14.31
C PHE A 208 -11.58 4.42 13.89
N ASP A 209 -11.04 5.34 13.12
CA ASP A 209 -11.76 6.53 12.68
C ASP A 209 -12.99 6.15 11.84
N ASP A 210 -12.81 5.30 10.84
CA ASP A 210 -13.89 4.81 9.99
C ASP A 210 -14.91 3.97 10.79
N GLY A 211 -14.44 3.14 11.74
CA GLY A 211 -15.29 2.34 12.62
C GLY A 211 -16.17 3.19 13.54
N LEU A 212 -15.62 4.29 14.08
CA LEU A 212 -16.36 5.25 14.91
C LEU A 212 -17.33 6.06 14.05
N ASN A 213 -16.90 6.55 12.89
CA ASN A 213 -17.76 7.32 11.97
C ASN A 213 -18.93 6.49 11.41
N SER A 214 -18.72 5.17 11.21
CA SER A 214 -19.78 4.24 10.76
C SER A 214 -20.80 3.89 11.85
N GLY A 215 -20.53 4.24 13.10
CA GLY A 215 -21.31 3.84 14.27
C GLY A 215 -21.21 2.35 14.63
N ILE A 216 -20.31 1.60 13.99
CA ILE A 216 -19.99 0.20 14.35
C ILE A 216 -19.23 0.17 15.67
N LEU A 217 -18.29 1.10 15.84
CA LEU A 217 -17.56 1.30 17.08
C LEU A 217 -18.11 2.53 17.83
N ASN A 218 -17.96 2.52 19.17
CA ASN A 218 -18.22 3.67 20.01
C ASN A 218 -17.16 3.80 21.10
N ILE A 219 -17.06 4.99 21.70
CA ILE A 219 -16.04 5.30 22.72
C ILE A 219 -16.08 4.34 23.91
N ASN A 220 -17.26 3.90 24.35
CA ASN A 220 -17.39 3.00 25.49
C ASN A 220 -16.76 1.62 25.23
N GLN A 221 -16.73 1.16 23.99
CA GLN A 221 -16.10 -0.12 23.61
C GLN A 221 -14.58 -0.03 23.60
N ILE A 222 -14.01 1.12 23.26
CA ILE A 222 -12.56 1.28 23.03
C ILE A 222 -11.81 1.91 24.21
N LYS A 223 -12.50 2.60 25.11
CA LYS A 223 -11.87 3.39 26.20
C LYS A 223 -10.95 2.60 27.14
N ASN A 224 -11.10 1.29 27.21
CA ASN A 224 -10.26 0.42 28.06
C ASN A 224 -9.13 -0.29 27.27
N LEU A 225 -9.00 -0.02 25.98
CA LEU A 225 -7.91 -0.60 25.19
C LEU A 225 -6.57 0.03 25.58
N PRO A 226 -5.47 -0.75 25.58
CA PRO A 226 -4.14 -0.22 25.86
C PRO A 226 -3.81 0.95 24.91
N ILE A 227 -3.01 1.90 25.39
CA ILE A 227 -2.71 3.18 24.74
C ILE A 227 -3.94 4.11 24.70
N ILE A 228 -5.10 3.64 24.28
CA ILE A 228 -6.34 4.44 24.13
C ILE A 228 -6.84 4.92 25.48
N ASP A 229 -6.84 4.06 26.51
CA ASP A 229 -7.21 4.45 27.90
C ASP A 229 -6.36 5.64 28.40
N MET A 230 -5.05 5.57 28.21
CA MET A 230 -4.14 6.64 28.58
C MET A 230 -4.46 7.95 27.82
N ILE A 231 -4.63 7.84 26.50
CA ILE A 231 -4.94 8.99 25.64
C ILE A 231 -6.27 9.64 26.04
N ILE A 232 -7.32 8.84 26.27
CA ILE A 232 -8.64 9.37 26.66
C ILE A 232 -8.57 10.08 28.02
N LYS A 233 -7.83 9.51 29.00
CA LYS A 233 -7.61 10.17 30.30
C LYS A 233 -6.91 11.51 30.15
N GLU A 234 -5.87 11.59 29.35
CA GLU A 234 -5.16 12.84 29.07
C GLU A 234 -6.05 13.89 28.40
N ILE A 235 -6.89 13.45 27.42
CA ILE A 235 -7.83 14.35 26.74
C ILE A 235 -8.87 14.88 27.71
N SER A 236 -9.47 14.00 28.53
CA SER A 236 -10.51 14.34 29.47
C SER A 236 -9.99 15.30 30.57
N ASN A 237 -8.74 15.15 30.99
CA ASN A 237 -8.09 16.06 31.92
C ASN A 237 -7.84 17.45 31.32
N LYS A 238 -7.56 17.52 30.03
CA LYS A 238 -7.26 18.77 29.31
C LYS A 238 -8.51 19.52 28.88
N PHE A 239 -9.56 18.80 28.48
CA PHE A 239 -10.79 19.35 27.90
C PHE A 239 -11.99 18.92 28.73
N ARG A 240 -12.51 19.84 29.55
CA ARG A 240 -13.75 19.61 30.33
C ARG A 240 -14.94 19.64 29.38
N ASN A 241 -15.87 18.67 29.53
CA ASN A 241 -17.11 18.56 28.74
C ASN A 241 -16.89 18.36 27.20
N ILE A 242 -15.84 17.66 26.81
CA ILE A 242 -15.63 17.29 25.41
C ILE A 242 -16.73 16.33 24.94
N THR A 243 -17.29 16.55 23.74
CA THR A 243 -18.28 15.63 23.17
C THR A 243 -17.59 14.38 22.63
N ASP A 244 -18.32 13.26 22.52
CA ASP A 244 -17.78 11.99 22.00
C ASP A 244 -17.16 12.15 20.59
N GLN A 245 -17.74 12.99 19.76
CA GLN A 245 -17.20 13.26 18.42
C GLN A 245 -15.82 13.92 18.47
N PHE A 246 -15.66 14.99 19.24
CA PHE A 246 -14.36 15.65 19.39
C PHE A 246 -13.35 14.75 20.13
N LEU A 247 -13.83 13.95 21.09
CA LEU A 247 -13.01 12.97 21.80
C LEU A 247 -12.46 11.91 20.81
N ALA A 248 -13.29 11.41 19.91
CA ALA A 248 -12.88 10.45 18.88
C ALA A 248 -11.78 11.02 17.96
N HIS A 249 -12.00 12.21 17.39
CA HIS A 249 -11.01 12.85 16.53
C HIS A 249 -9.67 13.14 17.24
N GLU A 250 -9.73 13.66 18.46
CA GLU A 250 -8.53 13.97 19.25
C GLU A 250 -7.81 12.68 19.67
N MET A 251 -8.55 11.61 19.96
CA MET A 251 -7.99 10.29 20.28
C MET A 251 -7.23 9.71 19.08
N VAL A 252 -7.82 9.69 17.87
CA VAL A 252 -7.18 9.19 16.67
C VAL A 252 -5.90 9.98 16.35
N ARG A 253 -5.97 11.31 16.40
CA ARG A 253 -4.83 12.20 16.18
C ARG A 253 -3.67 11.91 17.15
N ARG A 254 -3.98 11.71 18.43
CA ARG A 254 -2.95 11.40 19.44
C ARG A 254 -2.43 9.98 19.31
N LEU A 255 -3.27 9.02 18.92
CA LEU A 255 -2.84 7.65 18.70
C LEU A 255 -1.79 7.59 17.58
N ILE A 256 -2.00 8.28 16.45
CA ILE A 256 -0.98 8.44 15.41
C ILE A 256 0.32 9.00 16.00
N SER A 257 0.22 10.09 16.75
CA SER A 257 1.39 10.75 17.34
C SER A 257 2.18 9.84 18.28
N VAL A 258 1.49 9.08 19.13
CA VAL A 258 2.12 8.13 20.09
C VAL A 258 2.83 7.00 19.34
N LEU A 259 2.18 6.42 18.32
CA LEU A 259 2.76 5.33 17.53
C LEU A 259 3.97 5.79 16.71
N VAL A 260 3.88 6.95 16.07
CA VAL A 260 4.99 7.57 15.33
C VAL A 260 6.17 7.87 16.26
N GLN A 261 5.92 8.45 17.43
CA GLN A 261 6.98 8.78 18.39
C GLN A 261 7.66 7.53 18.96
N ASP A 262 6.88 6.47 19.27
CA ASP A 262 7.43 5.19 19.71
C ASP A 262 8.32 4.58 18.62
N THR A 263 7.85 4.55 17.38
CA THR A 263 8.61 4.05 16.23
C THR A 263 9.94 4.80 16.07
N ILE A 264 9.92 6.12 16.11
CA ILE A 264 11.12 6.95 15.98
C ILE A 264 12.11 6.65 17.11
N ASN A 265 11.64 6.63 18.37
CA ASN A 265 12.49 6.40 19.52
C ASN A 265 13.12 5.00 19.50
N ASN A 266 12.31 3.98 19.19
CA ASN A 266 12.80 2.60 19.10
C ASN A 266 13.77 2.41 17.93
N SER A 267 13.51 3.05 16.78
CA SER A 267 14.42 3.02 15.63
C SER A 267 15.78 3.64 15.95
N LYS A 268 15.79 4.77 16.65
CA LYS A 268 17.06 5.40 17.12
C LYS A 268 17.84 4.48 18.06
N LEU A 269 17.14 3.78 18.96
CA LEU A 269 17.76 2.78 19.84
C LEU A 269 18.32 1.60 19.05
N ASN A 270 17.58 1.08 18.08
CA ASN A 270 18.03 -0.03 17.24
C ASN A 270 19.22 0.36 16.37
N ILE A 271 19.22 1.55 15.75
CA ILE A 271 20.36 2.08 15.00
C ILE A 271 21.64 2.08 15.86
N LYS A 272 21.50 2.52 17.11
CA LYS A 272 22.63 2.52 18.06
C LYS A 272 23.03 1.09 18.47
N ASN A 273 22.08 0.26 18.87
CA ASN A 273 22.33 -1.08 19.40
C ASN A 273 22.96 -2.03 18.38
N TYR A 274 22.55 -1.91 17.10
CA TYR A 274 23.11 -2.71 16.00
C TYR A 274 24.25 -2.03 15.27
N ASN A 275 24.74 -0.88 15.77
CA ASN A 275 25.84 -0.10 15.19
C ASN A 275 25.63 0.16 13.68
N ILE A 276 24.46 0.63 13.31
CA ILE A 276 24.10 0.91 11.92
C ILE A 276 24.78 2.19 11.45
N GLN A 277 25.72 2.07 10.51
CA GLN A 277 26.49 3.19 9.97
C GLN A 277 26.38 3.34 8.45
N SER A 278 25.72 2.40 7.77
CA SER A 278 25.56 2.42 6.32
C SER A 278 24.28 1.67 5.91
N VAL A 279 23.81 1.88 4.66
CA VAL A 279 22.71 1.12 4.06
C VAL A 279 23.02 -0.39 4.06
N GLU A 280 24.26 -0.77 3.86
CA GLU A 280 24.68 -2.16 3.86
C GLU A 280 24.53 -2.80 5.25
N ASN A 281 24.83 -2.07 6.33
CA ASN A 281 24.56 -2.56 7.68
C ASN A 281 23.06 -2.77 7.93
N VAL A 282 22.19 -1.91 7.38
CA VAL A 282 20.74 -2.09 7.47
C VAL A 282 20.31 -3.36 6.78
N ARG A 283 20.78 -3.57 5.53
CA ARG A 283 20.41 -4.73 4.72
C ARG A 283 20.82 -6.06 5.35
N ASN A 284 21.99 -6.11 5.96
CA ASN A 284 22.56 -7.30 6.57
C ASN A 284 22.18 -7.45 8.06
N CYS A 285 21.39 -6.53 8.63
CA CYS A 285 20.96 -6.66 10.01
C CYS A 285 19.99 -7.84 10.18
N PRO A 286 20.16 -8.70 11.19
CA PRO A 286 19.26 -9.84 11.41
C PRO A 286 17.88 -9.43 11.93
N LYS A 287 17.68 -8.15 12.23
CA LYS A 287 16.43 -7.58 12.75
C LYS A 287 15.99 -6.38 11.91
N THR A 288 14.68 -6.20 11.83
CA THR A 288 14.09 -4.96 11.33
C THR A 288 14.42 -3.82 12.28
N ILE A 289 14.98 -2.73 11.75
CA ILE A 289 15.44 -1.57 12.53
C ILE A 289 14.27 -0.65 12.85
N VAL A 290 13.42 -0.36 11.86
CA VAL A 290 12.27 0.53 12.03
C VAL A 290 11.05 -0.30 12.41
N CYS A 291 10.76 -0.32 13.70
CA CYS A 291 9.64 -1.09 14.26
C CYS A 291 9.16 -0.48 15.59
N PHE A 292 8.00 -0.87 16.05
CA PHE A 292 7.52 -0.54 17.39
C PHE A 292 8.41 -1.12 18.48
N SER A 293 8.45 -0.46 19.64
CA SER A 293 8.99 -1.07 20.85
C SER A 293 8.19 -2.32 21.24
N ASN A 294 8.79 -3.28 21.93
CA ASN A 294 8.11 -4.51 22.37
C ASN A 294 6.81 -4.21 23.14
N LYS A 295 6.82 -3.16 23.97
CA LYS A 295 5.62 -2.73 24.72
C LYS A 295 4.52 -2.25 23.78
N THR A 296 4.86 -1.40 22.83
CA THR A 296 3.88 -0.86 21.86
C THR A 296 3.39 -1.96 20.92
N LEU A 297 4.27 -2.86 20.48
CA LEU A 297 3.89 -3.99 19.64
C LEU A 297 2.85 -4.90 20.35
N SER A 298 3.06 -5.22 21.62
CA SER A 298 2.09 -5.97 22.42
C SER A 298 0.74 -5.25 22.53
N ASN A 299 0.76 -3.95 22.77
CA ASN A 299 -0.46 -3.14 22.85
C ASN A 299 -1.20 -3.07 21.52
N VAL A 300 -0.47 -2.89 20.41
CA VAL A 300 -1.00 -2.87 19.04
C VAL A 300 -1.63 -4.22 18.69
N SER A 301 -1.05 -5.35 19.13
CA SER A 301 -1.67 -6.68 18.95
C SER A 301 -3.05 -6.75 19.58
N VAL A 302 -3.21 -6.30 20.82
CA VAL A 302 -4.52 -6.27 21.49
C VAL A 302 -5.54 -5.40 20.75
N ILE A 303 -5.07 -4.27 20.22
CA ILE A 303 -5.92 -3.36 19.43
C ILE A 303 -6.33 -4.03 18.10
N ARG A 304 -5.40 -4.68 17.41
CA ARG A 304 -5.69 -5.43 16.17
C ARG A 304 -6.71 -6.55 16.40
N ASP A 305 -6.56 -7.31 17.48
CA ASP A 305 -7.51 -8.38 17.85
C ASP A 305 -8.91 -7.79 18.11
N PHE A 306 -8.98 -6.63 18.76
CA PHE A 306 -10.24 -5.92 18.95
C PHE A 306 -10.88 -5.51 17.63
N LEU A 307 -10.14 -4.87 16.73
CA LEU A 307 -10.62 -4.46 15.41
C LEU A 307 -11.05 -5.66 14.56
N LEU A 308 -10.29 -6.75 14.59
CA LEU A 308 -10.62 -8.00 13.90
C LEU A 308 -12.02 -8.48 14.30
N ASN A 309 -12.30 -8.55 15.62
CA ASN A 309 -13.54 -9.10 16.14
C ASN A 309 -14.72 -8.13 16.07
N LYS A 310 -14.49 -6.82 16.18
CA LYS A 310 -15.57 -5.82 16.31
C LYS A 310 -15.85 -5.06 15.02
N LEU A 311 -14.84 -4.89 14.14
CA LEU A 311 -14.97 -4.13 12.91
C LEU A 311 -14.88 -5.04 11.68
N TRP A 312 -13.76 -5.76 11.51
CA TRP A 312 -13.50 -6.46 10.25
C TRP A 312 -14.40 -7.67 10.01
N HIS A 313 -14.92 -8.29 11.08
CA HIS A 313 -15.95 -9.36 11.03
C HIS A 313 -17.35 -8.84 11.42
N HIS A 314 -17.58 -7.54 11.33
CA HIS A 314 -18.91 -7.03 11.56
C HIS A 314 -19.86 -7.39 10.40
N PRO A 315 -21.13 -7.81 10.64
CA PRO A 315 -22.05 -8.29 9.60
C PRO A 315 -22.22 -7.33 8.40
N LYS A 316 -22.18 -6.01 8.64
CA LYS A 316 -22.23 -5.01 7.54
C LYS A 316 -21.00 -5.11 6.63
N VAL A 317 -19.81 -5.28 7.21
CA VAL A 317 -18.55 -5.40 6.46
C VAL A 317 -18.49 -6.73 5.75
N ASP A 318 -18.88 -7.82 6.41
CA ASP A 318 -18.91 -9.18 5.80
C ASP A 318 -19.90 -9.28 4.64
N LYS A 319 -21.04 -8.60 4.71
CA LYS A 319 -21.99 -8.53 3.59
C LYS A 319 -21.35 -7.89 2.35
N SER A 320 -20.63 -6.78 2.55
CA SER A 320 -19.91 -6.08 1.48
C SER A 320 -18.80 -6.95 0.89
N LYS A 321 -18.02 -7.63 1.73
CA LYS A 321 -16.98 -8.58 1.31
C LYS A 321 -17.57 -9.73 0.49
N SER A 322 -18.68 -10.32 0.95
CA SER A 322 -19.36 -11.43 0.26
C SER A 322 -19.86 -11.03 -1.13
N LEU A 323 -20.41 -9.80 -1.25
CA LEU A 323 -20.77 -9.23 -2.54
C LEU A 323 -19.55 -9.09 -3.46
N GLY A 324 -18.48 -8.50 -2.95
CA GLY A 324 -17.23 -8.32 -3.71
C GLY A 324 -16.66 -9.66 -4.20
N LYS A 325 -16.60 -10.68 -3.33
CA LYS A 325 -16.16 -12.04 -3.68
C LYS A 325 -16.97 -12.61 -4.82
N LYS A 326 -18.30 -12.51 -4.74
CA LYS A 326 -19.20 -13.00 -5.79
C LYS A 326 -18.94 -12.29 -7.11
N VAL A 327 -18.90 -10.95 -7.11
CA VAL A 327 -18.69 -10.16 -8.33
C VAL A 327 -17.38 -10.53 -9.01
N ILE A 328 -16.29 -10.65 -8.27
CA ILE A 328 -14.98 -11.00 -8.83
C ILE A 328 -14.96 -12.43 -9.36
N SER A 329 -15.55 -13.38 -8.64
CA SER A 329 -15.65 -14.77 -9.09
C SER A 329 -16.42 -14.89 -10.41
N ASP A 330 -17.60 -14.28 -10.47
CA ASP A 330 -18.46 -14.33 -11.64
C ASP A 330 -17.78 -13.68 -12.86
N LEU A 331 -17.15 -12.51 -12.68
CA LEU A 331 -16.42 -11.82 -13.74
C LEU A 331 -15.21 -12.63 -14.23
N PHE A 332 -14.46 -13.27 -13.32
CA PHE A 332 -13.31 -14.10 -13.71
C PHE A 332 -13.76 -15.26 -14.59
N ASP A 333 -14.76 -16.04 -14.16
CA ASP A 333 -15.29 -17.18 -14.90
C ASP A 333 -15.90 -16.77 -16.25
N PHE A 334 -16.56 -15.62 -16.30
CA PHE A 334 -17.12 -15.06 -17.52
C PHE A 334 -16.04 -14.69 -18.55
N PHE A 335 -15.00 -13.97 -18.13
CA PHE A 335 -13.93 -13.54 -19.03
C PHE A 335 -12.98 -14.67 -19.45
N ILE A 336 -12.87 -15.74 -18.66
CA ILE A 336 -12.17 -16.96 -19.10
C ILE A 336 -12.92 -17.63 -20.23
N LYS A 337 -14.28 -17.65 -20.22
CA LYS A 337 -15.10 -18.23 -21.30
C LYS A 337 -15.08 -17.40 -22.57
N ASP A 338 -15.08 -16.08 -22.45
CA ASP A 338 -15.03 -15.17 -23.61
C ASP A 338 -14.03 -14.00 -23.38
N PRO A 339 -12.74 -14.24 -23.55
CA PRO A 339 -11.71 -13.23 -23.37
C PRO A 339 -11.75 -12.09 -24.41
N ASN A 340 -12.43 -12.29 -25.56
CA ASN A 340 -12.52 -11.28 -26.60
C ASN A 340 -13.25 -10.02 -26.12
N ILE A 341 -14.13 -10.14 -25.15
CA ILE A 341 -14.83 -9.01 -24.54
C ILE A 341 -13.79 -8.03 -23.92
N LEU A 342 -12.84 -8.52 -23.12
CA LEU A 342 -11.78 -7.70 -22.55
C LEU A 342 -10.84 -7.12 -23.60
N ILE A 343 -10.50 -7.89 -24.65
CA ILE A 343 -9.65 -7.45 -25.74
C ILE A 343 -10.33 -6.33 -26.55
N ASN A 344 -11.62 -6.43 -26.80
CA ASN A 344 -12.36 -5.43 -27.56
C ASN A 344 -12.56 -4.13 -26.74
N GLU A 345 -12.81 -4.22 -25.45
CA GLU A 345 -12.83 -3.04 -24.58
C GLU A 345 -11.45 -2.34 -24.53
N GLU A 346 -10.36 -3.09 -24.54
CA GLU A 346 -9.00 -2.52 -24.66
C GLU A 346 -8.76 -1.85 -26.02
N LYS A 347 -9.24 -2.43 -27.12
CA LYS A 347 -9.13 -1.85 -28.46
C LYS A 347 -9.93 -0.55 -28.60
N LEU A 348 -11.12 -0.45 -28.01
CA LEU A 348 -11.90 0.78 -27.96
C LEU A 348 -11.18 1.90 -27.19
N TYR A 349 -10.42 1.54 -26.17
CA TYR A 349 -9.59 2.49 -25.40
C TYR A 349 -8.25 2.84 -26.08
N ASN A 350 -7.68 1.89 -26.85
CA ASN A 350 -6.32 1.98 -27.44
C ASN A 350 -6.31 2.24 -28.96
N ASN A 351 -7.34 2.81 -29.56
CA ASN A 351 -7.48 3.06 -31.01
C ASN A 351 -6.33 3.89 -31.65
N LYS A 352 -5.17 4.01 -30.98
CA LYS A 352 -4.01 4.75 -31.51
C LYS A 352 -2.63 4.12 -31.37
N LYS A 353 -2.40 2.89 -30.90
CA LYS A 353 -1.05 2.28 -31.00
C LYS A 353 -1.06 0.76 -30.95
N LYS A 354 -0.67 0.11 -32.06
CA LYS A 354 -0.16 -1.26 -32.12
C LYS A 354 1.13 -1.35 -31.31
N MET A 355 1.06 -1.84 -30.08
CA MET A 355 2.19 -2.46 -29.40
C MET A 355 1.63 -3.54 -28.47
N ALA A 356 1.44 -4.72 -29.02
CA ALA A 356 1.20 -5.92 -28.24
C ALA A 356 2.53 -6.33 -27.56
N GLY A 357 2.73 -5.87 -26.34
CA GLY A 357 3.74 -6.47 -25.46
C GLY A 357 3.28 -7.90 -25.13
N LYS A 358 4.05 -8.91 -25.50
CA LYS A 358 3.89 -10.33 -25.15
C LYS A 358 4.18 -10.54 -23.65
N SER A 359 3.33 -10.04 -22.75
CA SER A 359 3.62 -10.06 -21.31
C SER A 359 2.72 -10.98 -20.47
N SER A 360 1.55 -11.39 -20.92
CA SER A 360 0.76 -12.38 -20.18
C SER A 360 0.98 -13.77 -20.77
N LYS A 361 1.65 -14.62 -20.02
CA LYS A 361 2.02 -15.97 -20.44
C LYS A 361 0.85 -16.96 -20.41
N SER A 362 -0.28 -16.64 -19.74
CA SER A 362 -1.50 -17.42 -19.75
C SER A 362 -2.73 -16.52 -19.83
N LEU A 363 -3.83 -17.08 -20.33
CA LEU A 363 -5.12 -16.40 -20.40
C LEU A 363 -5.62 -15.96 -19.02
N GLU A 364 -5.46 -16.86 -18.05
CA GLU A 364 -5.91 -16.63 -16.67
C GLU A 364 -5.17 -15.45 -16.03
N ARG A 365 -3.86 -15.34 -16.26
CA ARG A 365 -3.08 -14.21 -15.79
C ARG A 365 -3.52 -12.90 -16.45
N PHE A 366 -3.80 -12.93 -17.73
CA PHE A 366 -4.34 -11.76 -18.45
C PHE A 366 -5.68 -11.33 -17.86
N VAL A 367 -6.60 -12.26 -17.62
CA VAL A 367 -7.91 -11.99 -17.00
C VAL A 367 -7.74 -11.44 -15.57
N ALA A 368 -6.87 -12.06 -14.76
CA ALA A 368 -6.59 -11.58 -13.41
C ALA A 368 -6.01 -10.16 -13.40
N ASP A 369 -5.03 -9.87 -14.27
CA ASP A 369 -4.45 -8.52 -14.41
C ASP A 369 -5.51 -7.48 -14.80
N LYS A 370 -6.43 -7.84 -15.69
CA LYS A 370 -7.54 -6.96 -16.11
C LYS A 370 -8.54 -6.71 -14.99
N ILE A 371 -8.98 -7.76 -14.29
CA ILE A 371 -9.90 -7.62 -13.16
C ILE A 371 -9.24 -6.79 -12.05
N ALA A 372 -7.97 -7.07 -11.69
CA ALA A 372 -7.24 -6.30 -10.69
C ALA A 372 -7.10 -4.82 -11.08
N SER A 373 -7.12 -4.50 -12.37
CA SER A 373 -7.07 -3.11 -12.86
C SER A 373 -8.40 -2.37 -12.77
N LEU A 374 -9.52 -3.05 -12.52
CA LEU A 374 -10.82 -2.39 -12.34
C LEU A 374 -10.89 -1.64 -11.01
N THR A 375 -11.81 -0.71 -10.93
CA THR A 375 -12.29 -0.12 -9.68
C THR A 375 -13.50 -0.90 -9.18
N ASP A 376 -13.89 -0.73 -7.93
CA ASP A 376 -15.08 -1.37 -7.36
C ASP A 376 -16.32 -1.04 -8.19
N ARG A 377 -16.48 0.25 -8.50
CA ARG A 377 -17.57 0.74 -9.34
C ARG A 377 -17.58 0.07 -10.72
N ASN A 378 -16.43 0.04 -11.40
CA ASN A 378 -16.36 -0.58 -12.73
C ASN A 378 -16.65 -2.07 -12.68
N ALA A 379 -16.21 -2.78 -11.63
CA ALA A 379 -16.50 -4.20 -11.45
C ALA A 379 -18.01 -4.44 -11.27
N LEU A 380 -18.71 -3.60 -10.47
CA LEU A 380 -20.14 -3.65 -10.29
C LEU A 380 -20.91 -3.31 -11.58
N GLU A 381 -20.51 -2.27 -12.31
CA GLU A 381 -21.09 -1.88 -13.59
C GLU A 381 -20.96 -3.01 -14.64
N MET A 382 -19.77 -3.64 -14.74
CA MET A 382 -19.54 -4.77 -15.62
C MET A 382 -20.40 -5.98 -15.21
N HIS A 383 -20.47 -6.28 -13.93
CA HIS A 383 -21.30 -7.38 -13.43
C HIS A 383 -22.79 -7.13 -13.73
N LYS A 384 -23.28 -5.90 -13.52
CA LYS A 384 -24.66 -5.52 -13.89
C LYS A 384 -24.92 -5.70 -15.39
N LYS A 385 -23.96 -5.28 -16.22
CA LYS A 385 -24.05 -5.37 -17.69
C LYS A 385 -24.17 -6.82 -18.18
N TYR A 386 -23.36 -7.73 -17.65
CA TYR A 386 -23.26 -9.10 -18.18
C TYR A 386 -24.18 -10.11 -17.46
N PHE A 387 -24.50 -9.87 -16.17
CA PHE A 387 -25.31 -10.78 -15.35
C PHE A 387 -26.72 -10.24 -15.05
N LYS A 388 -27.08 -9.04 -15.55
CA LYS A 388 -28.34 -8.35 -15.25
C LYS A 388 -28.63 -8.23 -13.76
N SER A 389 -27.60 -8.15 -12.94
CA SER A 389 -27.71 -8.06 -11.49
C SER A 389 -28.17 -6.68 -11.05
N ASN A 390 -29.10 -6.62 -10.08
CA ASN A 390 -29.47 -5.39 -9.39
C ASN A 390 -28.98 -5.49 -7.95
N TYR A 391 -27.74 -5.04 -7.69
CA TYR A 391 -27.28 -4.85 -6.34
C TYR A 391 -27.73 -3.47 -5.85
N ILE A 392 -28.56 -3.47 -4.81
CA ILE A 392 -28.85 -2.27 -3.99
C ILE A 392 -27.71 -2.24 -2.97
N LEU A 393 -26.82 -1.27 -3.12
CA LEU A 393 -25.65 -1.04 -2.25
C LEU A 393 -26.07 -0.30 -0.99
#